data_90a9ee35c853b3f8901846ee0153915a
#
_entry.id   90a9ee35c853b3f8901846ee0153915a
#
_cell.length_a   1.000
_cell.length_b   1.000
_cell.length_c   1.000
_cell.angle_alpha   90.00
_cell.angle_beta   90.00
_cell.angle_gamma   90.00
#
_symmetry.space_group_name_H-M   'P 1'
#
loop_
_entity.id
_entity.type
_entity.pdbx_description
1 polymer ?
#
loop_
_entity_poly.entity_id
_entity_poly.type
_entity_poly.pdbx_seq_one_letter_code
_entity_poly.pdbx_strand_id
1 'polypeptide(L)'
;SGAFQMGWFSKSTDDFFLSTTTPPNIGIDQYVGVVNGEAIIGANIFRDMFSSVRDVVGGRAGGYERALSGARDAALEDMIEAARERGANGVIGIDFDYEVLGETNGMMMVAVSGTAVKLG
;
A
#
# COMPACT_ATOMS: atom_id res chain seq x y z
N SER A 1 -3.24 -6.71 17.14
CA SER A 1 -2.80 -5.73 18.08
C SER A 1 -3.34 -4.35 17.74
N GLY A 2 -3.32 -3.48 18.70
CA GLY A 2 -3.82 -2.12 18.54
C GLY A 2 -3.12 -1.33 17.44
N ALA A 3 -1.86 -1.62 17.18
CA ALA A 3 -1.09 -0.89 16.19
C ALA A 3 -1.65 -1.06 14.78
N PHE A 4 -2.21 -2.21 14.50
CA PHE A 4 -2.79 -2.45 13.19
C PHE A 4 -4.19 -1.93 13.04
N GLN A 5 -4.79 -1.55 14.14
CA GLN A 5 -6.18 -1.14 14.12
C GLN A 5 -6.32 0.36 14.15
N MET A 6 -5.38 1.05 13.58
CA MET A 6 -5.37 2.49 13.57
C MET A 6 -6.25 3.08 12.49
N GLY A 7 -7.06 2.27 11.91
CA GLY A 7 -8.18 2.77 11.14
C GLY A 7 -7.98 2.91 9.65
N TRP A 8 -6.76 2.91 9.14
CA TRP A 8 -6.59 3.02 7.70
C TRP A 8 -6.45 1.67 7.00
N PHE A 9 -6.40 0.58 7.78
CA PHE A 9 -6.46 -0.76 7.23
C PHE A 9 -7.89 -1.28 7.27
N SER A 10 -8.24 -2.08 6.29
CA SER A 10 -9.52 -2.74 6.28
C SER A 10 -9.52 -3.91 7.25
N LYS A 11 -10.69 -4.50 7.47
CA LYS A 11 -10.80 -5.66 8.34
C LYS A 11 -9.98 -6.86 7.87
N SER A 12 -9.66 -6.91 6.57
CA SER A 12 -8.89 -8.03 6.04
C SER A 12 -7.47 -8.08 6.59
N THR A 13 -7.02 -7.01 7.26
CA THR A 13 -5.66 -6.95 7.80
C THR A 13 -5.59 -7.22 9.29
N ASP A 14 -6.71 -7.48 9.96
CA ASP A 14 -6.76 -7.54 11.43
C ASP A 14 -5.80 -8.54 12.04
N ASP A 15 -5.60 -9.67 11.41
CA ASP A 15 -4.72 -10.72 11.91
C ASP A 15 -3.49 -10.91 11.02
N PHE A 16 -3.15 -9.89 10.27
CA PHE A 16 -2.07 -9.97 9.29
C PHE A 16 -0.96 -9.00 9.68
N PHE A 17 0.26 -9.52 9.76
CA PHE A 17 1.39 -8.70 10.15
C PHE A 17 1.98 -7.99 8.93
N LEU A 18 2.18 -6.69 9.03
CA LEU A 18 2.80 -5.90 7.97
C LEU A 18 3.96 -5.10 8.57
N SER A 19 5.10 -5.15 7.92
CA SER A 19 6.26 -4.41 8.40
C SER A 19 7.24 -4.15 7.27
N THR A 20 8.00 -3.08 7.43
CA THR A 20 9.13 -2.83 6.54
C THR A 20 10.38 -3.55 7.01
N THR A 21 10.35 -4.11 8.22
CA THR A 21 11.49 -4.84 8.78
C THR A 21 11.06 -6.22 9.22
N THR A 22 12.05 -7.03 9.59
CA THR A 22 11.79 -8.33 10.20
C THR A 22 11.25 -8.12 11.61
N PRO A 23 10.23 -8.87 12.04
CA PRO A 23 9.71 -8.72 13.40
C PRO A 23 10.76 -9.13 14.43
N PRO A 24 10.97 -8.30 15.47
CA PRO A 24 12.05 -8.56 16.41
C PRO A 24 11.79 -9.71 17.38
N ASN A 25 10.53 -9.98 17.70
CA ASN A 25 10.18 -10.93 18.75
C ASN A 25 9.32 -12.08 18.26
N ILE A 26 9.15 -12.21 16.97
CA ILE A 26 8.31 -13.23 16.37
C ILE A 26 9.18 -13.99 15.37
N GLY A 27 9.24 -15.31 15.52
CA GLY A 27 10.01 -16.12 14.60
C GLY A 27 9.33 -16.25 13.25
N ILE A 28 10.14 -16.32 12.21
CA ILE A 28 9.64 -16.58 10.86
C ILE A 28 9.79 -18.08 10.63
N ASP A 29 8.65 -18.76 10.51
CA ASP A 29 8.66 -20.21 10.28
C ASP A 29 8.99 -20.52 8.83
N GLN A 30 8.50 -19.68 7.91
CA GLN A 30 8.66 -19.97 6.49
C GLN A 30 8.62 -18.69 5.70
N TYR A 31 9.55 -18.53 4.79
CA TYR A 31 9.50 -17.51 3.76
C TYR A 31 8.70 -18.07 2.59
N VAL A 32 7.58 -17.42 2.29
CA VAL A 32 6.68 -17.91 1.24
C VAL A 32 7.10 -17.37 -0.12
N GLY A 33 7.54 -16.12 -0.17
CA GLY A 33 8.03 -15.55 -1.41
C GLY A 33 7.62 -14.12 -1.60
N VAL A 34 8.04 -13.55 -2.70
CA VAL A 34 7.74 -12.16 -3.04
C VAL A 34 6.28 -12.03 -3.45
N VAL A 35 5.63 -11.02 -2.91
CA VAL A 35 4.26 -10.66 -3.29
C VAL A 35 4.23 -9.18 -3.59
N ASN A 36 3.25 -8.78 -4.39
CA ASN A 36 3.06 -7.37 -4.71
C ASN A 36 1.59 -7.07 -4.90
N GLY A 37 1.30 -5.78 -4.90
CA GLY A 37 -0.03 -5.27 -5.17
C GLY A 37 0.10 -3.95 -5.90
N GLU A 38 -0.97 -3.55 -6.58
CA GLU A 38 -0.95 -2.37 -7.41
C GLU A 38 -2.29 -1.69 -7.39
N ALA A 39 -2.25 -0.37 -7.55
CA ALA A 39 -3.46 0.42 -7.73
C ALA A 39 -3.15 1.54 -8.72
N ILE A 40 -4.14 1.85 -9.55
CA ILE A 40 -3.99 2.89 -10.56
C ILE A 40 -4.87 4.08 -10.19
N ILE A 41 -4.27 5.26 -10.18
CA ILE A 41 -5.03 6.50 -10.08
C ILE A 41 -5.29 6.95 -11.51
N GLY A 42 -6.57 6.99 -11.89
CA GLY A 42 -6.95 7.29 -13.27
C GLY A 42 -6.68 8.74 -13.66
N ALA A 43 -6.77 8.99 -14.96
CA ALA A 43 -6.38 10.27 -15.53
C ALA A 43 -7.14 11.46 -14.96
N ASN A 44 -8.45 11.32 -14.77
CA ASN A 44 -9.25 12.44 -14.25
C ASN A 44 -8.86 12.79 -12.82
N ILE A 45 -8.69 11.78 -11.98
CA ILE A 45 -8.28 12.00 -10.60
C ILE A 45 -6.88 12.57 -10.56
N PHE A 46 -6.00 12.06 -11.40
CA PHE A 46 -4.62 12.53 -11.48
C PHE A 46 -4.58 14.04 -11.80
N ARG A 47 -5.35 14.47 -12.79
CA ARG A 47 -5.39 15.88 -13.13
C ARG A 47 -5.95 16.74 -12.00
N ASP A 48 -6.97 16.24 -11.32
CA ASP A 48 -7.57 16.95 -10.19
C ASP A 48 -6.56 17.09 -9.06
N MET A 49 -5.73 16.08 -8.84
CA MET A 49 -4.67 16.14 -7.84
C MET A 49 -3.72 17.31 -8.12
N PHE A 50 -3.29 17.44 -9.36
CA PHE A 50 -2.34 18.48 -9.71
C PHE A 50 -2.99 19.87 -9.67
N SER A 51 -4.24 19.98 -10.05
CA SER A 51 -4.96 21.24 -9.93
C SER A 51 -5.04 21.67 -8.47
N SER A 52 -5.37 20.74 -7.59
CA SER A 52 -5.45 21.01 -6.16
C SER A 52 -4.12 21.49 -5.60
N VAL A 53 -3.03 20.85 -6.03
CA VAL A 53 -1.70 21.23 -5.56
C VAL A 53 -1.37 22.65 -5.93
N ARG A 54 -1.72 23.09 -7.13
CA ARG A 54 -1.44 24.44 -7.56
C ARG A 54 -2.21 25.49 -6.77
N ASP A 55 -3.36 25.12 -6.27
CA ASP A 55 -4.22 26.05 -5.54
C ASP A 55 -3.94 26.11 -4.05
N VAL A 56 -3.07 25.22 -3.56
CA VAL A 56 -2.76 25.18 -2.14
C VAL A 56 -1.74 26.26 -1.80
N VAL A 57 -2.05 27.03 -0.77
CA VAL A 57 -1.16 28.08 -0.27
C VAL A 57 -0.78 27.73 1.16
N GLY A 58 0.46 27.28 1.32
CA GLY A 58 1.03 27.03 2.64
C GLY A 58 0.39 25.88 3.41
N GLY A 59 -0.33 24.99 2.74
CA GLY A 59 -1.00 23.91 3.40
C GLY A 59 -0.98 22.62 2.62
N ARG A 60 -1.76 21.67 3.05
CA ARG A 60 -1.85 20.36 2.43
C ARG A 60 -2.92 20.34 1.35
N ALA A 61 -2.63 19.62 0.30
CA ALA A 61 -3.61 19.40 -0.76
C ALA A 61 -4.44 18.17 -0.39
N GLY A 62 -5.53 18.39 0.34
CA GLY A 62 -6.32 17.30 0.90
C GLY A 62 -6.79 16.28 -0.12
N GLY A 63 -7.21 16.74 -1.32
CA GLY A 63 -7.62 15.81 -2.36
C GLY A 63 -6.49 14.94 -2.85
N TYR A 64 -5.30 15.53 -2.99
CA TYR A 64 -4.10 14.81 -3.38
C TYR A 64 -3.76 13.73 -2.34
N GLU A 65 -3.77 14.12 -1.06
CA GLU A 65 -3.44 13.20 0.01
C GLU A 65 -4.43 12.04 0.09
N ARG A 66 -5.71 12.34 -0.08
CA ARG A 66 -6.74 11.28 -0.03
C ARG A 66 -6.58 10.31 -1.17
N ALA A 67 -6.29 10.82 -2.38
CA ALA A 67 -6.12 9.94 -3.53
C ALA A 67 -4.91 9.03 -3.36
N LEU A 68 -3.80 9.56 -2.88
CA LEU A 68 -2.60 8.76 -2.64
C LEU A 68 -2.84 7.74 -1.54
N SER A 69 -3.46 8.17 -0.45
CA SER A 69 -3.74 7.26 0.66
C SER A 69 -4.64 6.12 0.24
N GLY A 70 -5.69 6.44 -0.52
CA GLY A 70 -6.60 5.41 -1.03
C GLY A 70 -5.91 4.43 -1.96
N ALA A 71 -5.02 4.93 -2.81
CA ALA A 71 -4.28 4.07 -3.72
C ALA A 71 -3.30 3.18 -2.97
N ARG A 72 -2.63 3.72 -1.95
CA ARG A 72 -1.74 2.90 -1.13
C ARG A 72 -2.50 1.80 -0.42
N ASP A 73 -3.66 2.13 0.15
CA ASP A 73 -4.48 1.13 0.82
C ASP A 73 -4.94 0.04 -0.14
N ALA A 74 -5.37 0.42 -1.33
CA ALA A 74 -5.79 -0.54 -2.33
C ALA A 74 -4.65 -1.46 -2.76
N ALA A 75 -3.46 -0.89 -2.96
CA ALA A 75 -2.29 -1.69 -3.32
C ALA A 75 -1.92 -2.65 -2.19
N LEU A 76 -1.97 -2.19 -0.93
CA LEU A 76 -1.70 -3.04 0.22
C LEU A 76 -2.69 -4.20 0.30
N GLU A 77 -3.98 -3.92 0.13
CA GLU A 77 -4.98 -4.98 0.19
C GLU A 77 -4.79 -6.01 -0.91
N ASP A 78 -4.42 -5.55 -2.09
CA ASP A 78 -4.13 -6.45 -3.19
C ASP A 78 -2.95 -7.37 -2.85
N MET A 79 -1.88 -6.81 -2.27
CA MET A 79 -0.73 -7.58 -1.85
C MET A 79 -1.06 -8.56 -0.73
N ILE A 80 -1.84 -8.12 0.25
CA ILE A 80 -2.25 -8.98 1.36
C ILE A 80 -3.06 -10.16 0.86
N GLU A 81 -3.97 -9.91 -0.07
CA GLU A 81 -4.76 -10.98 -0.64
C GLU A 81 -3.89 -12.01 -1.35
N ALA A 82 -2.92 -11.53 -2.13
CA ALA A 82 -1.97 -12.42 -2.79
C ALA A 82 -1.19 -13.26 -1.76
N ALA A 83 -0.79 -12.65 -0.65
CA ALA A 83 -0.07 -13.36 0.40
C ALA A 83 -0.96 -14.39 1.09
N ARG A 84 -2.20 -14.02 1.37
CA ARG A 84 -3.15 -14.96 2.01
C ARG A 84 -3.41 -16.17 1.14
N GLU A 85 -3.52 -15.97 -0.16
CA GLU A 85 -3.74 -17.09 -1.08
C GLU A 85 -2.60 -18.08 -1.06
N ARG A 86 -1.42 -17.64 -0.67
CA ARG A 86 -0.26 -18.50 -0.57
C ARG A 86 -0.04 -19.04 0.84
N GLY A 87 -0.98 -18.78 1.73
CA GLY A 87 -0.95 -19.29 3.08
C GLY A 87 -0.12 -18.48 4.06
N ALA A 88 0.30 -17.30 3.69
CA ALA A 88 1.07 -16.42 4.57
C ALA A 88 0.19 -15.72 5.59
N ASN A 89 0.76 -15.33 6.72
CA ASN A 89 0.08 -14.50 7.69
C ASN A 89 0.81 -13.18 7.96
N GLY A 90 1.80 -12.86 7.15
CA GLY A 90 2.49 -11.58 7.24
C GLY A 90 3.25 -11.27 5.97
N VAL A 91 3.59 -9.99 5.82
CA VAL A 91 4.47 -9.52 4.77
C VAL A 91 5.48 -8.58 5.42
N ILE A 92 6.75 -8.82 5.15
CA ILE A 92 7.84 -7.99 5.67
C ILE A 92 8.62 -7.37 4.52
N GLY A 93 9.47 -6.40 4.82
CA GLY A 93 10.26 -5.73 3.80
C GLY A 93 9.41 -4.95 2.82
N ILE A 94 8.34 -4.35 3.29
CA ILE A 94 7.39 -3.66 2.43
C ILE A 94 8.03 -2.41 1.85
N ASP A 95 7.84 -2.23 0.55
CA ASP A 95 8.33 -1.06 -0.17
C ASP A 95 7.26 -0.57 -1.13
N PHE A 96 7.10 0.74 -1.20
CA PHE A 96 6.15 1.37 -2.11
C PHE A 96 6.89 2.07 -3.22
N ASP A 97 6.35 1.97 -4.43
CA ASP A 97 6.84 2.71 -5.59
C ASP A 97 5.68 3.44 -6.24
N TYR A 98 5.99 4.58 -6.80
CA TYR A 98 5.01 5.40 -7.49
C TYR A 98 5.53 5.69 -8.89
N GLU A 99 4.68 5.50 -9.88
CA GLU A 99 5.09 5.69 -11.26
C GLU A 99 4.02 6.44 -12.03
N VAL A 100 4.43 7.51 -12.68
CA VAL A 100 3.54 8.27 -13.54
C VAL A 100 3.54 7.61 -14.91
N LEU A 101 2.36 7.30 -15.41
CA LEU A 101 2.16 6.66 -16.69
C LEU A 101 1.50 7.64 -17.65
N GLY A 102 2.07 7.79 -18.82
CA GLY A 102 1.52 8.67 -19.82
C GLY A 102 1.87 10.13 -19.54
N GLU A 103 2.13 10.88 -20.58
CA GLU A 103 2.60 12.25 -20.45
C GLU A 103 1.46 13.25 -20.44
N THR A 104 0.50 13.07 -21.32
CA THR A 104 -0.55 14.07 -21.54
C THR A 104 -1.81 13.76 -20.76
N ASN A 105 -2.16 12.49 -20.71
CA ASN A 105 -3.33 12.03 -19.97
C ASN A 105 -2.88 11.21 -18.77
N GLY A 106 -2.03 11.80 -17.97
CA GLY A 106 -1.31 11.10 -16.94
C GLY A 106 -2.17 10.24 -16.05
N MET A 107 -1.58 9.14 -15.66
CA MET A 107 -2.10 8.27 -14.62
C MET A 107 -0.97 8.00 -13.67
N MET A 108 -1.27 7.58 -12.47
CA MET A 108 -0.23 7.19 -11.53
C MET A 108 -0.51 5.78 -11.06
N MET A 109 0.53 4.97 -11.07
CA MET A 109 0.46 3.65 -10.48
C MET A 109 1.15 3.67 -9.14
N VAL A 110 0.49 3.12 -8.13
CA VAL A 110 1.10 2.86 -6.84
C VAL A 110 1.32 1.37 -6.77
N ALA A 111 2.57 0.97 -6.56
CA ALA A 111 2.93 -0.43 -6.44
C ALA A 111 3.52 -0.67 -5.07
N VAL A 112 3.25 -1.83 -4.51
CA VAL A 112 3.82 -2.23 -3.23
C VAL A 112 4.34 -3.64 -3.39
N SER A 113 5.46 -3.93 -2.74
CA SER A 113 6.04 -5.26 -2.76
C SER A 113 6.53 -5.62 -1.35
N GLY A 114 6.75 -6.88 -1.15
CA GLY A 114 7.27 -7.38 0.11
C GLY A 114 7.47 -8.88 0.05
N THR A 115 7.90 -9.43 1.16
CA THR A 115 8.11 -10.88 1.29
C THR A 115 7.04 -11.46 2.18
N ALA A 116 6.23 -12.34 1.60
CA ALA A 116 5.21 -13.04 2.36
C ALA A 116 5.86 -14.09 3.24
N VAL A 117 5.40 -14.18 4.49
CA VAL A 117 5.99 -15.08 5.48
C VAL A 117 4.90 -15.75 6.30
N LYS A 118 5.26 -16.88 6.89
CA LYS A 118 4.48 -17.49 7.96
C LYS A 118 5.21 -17.24 9.26
N LEU A 119 4.52 -16.62 10.19
CA LEU A 119 5.06 -16.31 11.51
C LEU A 119 4.54 -17.33 12.51
N GLY A 120 5.44 -17.79 13.34
CA GLY A 120 5.13 -18.83 14.31
C GLY A 120 4.65 -18.37 15.66
#